data_6e8af1e8eefcbecde0635ada7cf4830c
#
_entry.id   6e8af1e8eefcbecde0635ada7cf4830c
#
_cell.length_a   1.000
_cell.length_b   1.000
_cell.length_c   1.000
_cell.angle_alpha   90.00
_cell.angle_beta   90.00
_cell.angle_gamma   90.00
#
_symmetry.space_group_name_H-M   'P 1'
#
loop_
_entity.id
_entity.type
_entity.pdbx_description
1 polymer ?
#
loop_
_entity_poly.entity_id
_entity_poly.type
_entity_poly.pdbx_seq_one_letter_code
_entity_poly.pdbx_strand_id
1 'polypeptide(L)'
;MAVRHKIGTIAGTMVVALSFFQGTASAQTESFNQKTATYVKTFVGNVPYVYGGSSPSSGFDCSGLAQYVYGHYGKSIPRTAQEQFEDFRSESKSKAWGGDLVFFHENSNPDSLVYHVAIYEGGDHIVSAIDEAQGIGWQTIWSPDVTFGTITH
;
A
#
# COMPACT_ATOMS: atom_id res chain seq x y z
N MET A 1 -84.92 25.49 16.95
CA MET A 1 -83.59 25.52 17.64
C MET A 1 -82.56 25.04 16.71
N ALA A 2 -81.72 25.91 16.17
CA ALA A 2 -80.71 25.56 15.21
C ALA A 2 -79.32 25.70 15.91
N VAL A 3 -78.61 24.58 16.04
CA VAL A 3 -77.25 24.61 16.60
C VAL A 3 -76.29 24.72 15.41
N ARG A 4 -75.63 25.87 15.32
CA ARG A 4 -74.56 26.13 14.32
C ARG A 4 -73.22 25.53 14.82
N HIS A 5 -72.73 24.54 14.12
CA HIS A 5 -71.34 24.08 14.31
C HIS A 5 -70.42 24.96 13.49
N LYS A 6 -69.51 25.63 14.15
CA LYS A 6 -68.41 26.35 13.52
C LYS A 6 -67.27 25.33 13.17
N ILE A 7 -66.96 25.19 11.88
CA ILE A 7 -65.82 24.44 11.40
C ILE A 7 -64.63 25.38 11.49
N GLY A 8 -63.70 25.05 12.40
CA GLY A 8 -62.43 25.73 12.49
C GLY A 8 -61.41 25.12 11.48
N THR A 9 -60.97 25.94 10.55
CA THR A 9 -59.96 25.60 9.60
C THR A 9 -58.59 25.71 10.28
N ILE A 10 -57.92 24.59 10.54
CA ILE A 10 -56.53 24.58 11.02
C ILE A 10 -55.65 24.54 9.79
N ALA A 11 -55.03 25.66 9.47
CA ALA A 11 -53.95 25.71 8.47
C ALA A 11 -52.67 25.14 9.08
N GLY A 12 -52.40 23.88 8.76
CA GLY A 12 -51.12 23.24 9.12
C GLY A 12 -50.03 23.72 8.21
N THR A 13 -49.14 24.56 8.73
CA THR A 13 -47.89 24.93 8.05
C THR A 13 -46.94 23.75 8.12
N MET A 14 -46.76 23.08 6.99
CA MET A 14 -45.80 21.99 6.86
C MET A 14 -44.38 22.58 6.72
N VAL A 15 -43.62 22.60 7.82
CA VAL A 15 -42.21 22.96 7.80
C VAL A 15 -41.44 21.75 7.26
N VAL A 16 -41.05 21.82 5.99
CA VAL A 16 -40.10 20.87 5.41
C VAL A 16 -38.71 21.23 5.96
N ALA A 17 -38.27 20.50 6.97
CA ALA A 17 -36.88 20.56 7.41
C ALA A 17 -36.00 19.91 6.36
N LEU A 18 -35.34 20.71 5.52
CA LEU A 18 -34.21 20.23 4.69
C LEU A 18 -33.06 19.92 5.64
N SER A 19 -32.92 18.65 6.00
CA SER A 19 -31.72 18.15 6.65
C SER A 19 -30.59 18.18 5.62
N PHE A 20 -29.77 19.20 5.65
CA PHE A 20 -28.47 19.18 4.97
C PHE A 20 -27.60 18.14 5.66
N PHE A 21 -27.50 16.97 5.04
CA PHE A 21 -26.51 15.97 5.39
C PHE A 21 -25.14 16.54 5.00
N GLN A 22 -24.53 17.31 5.87
CA GLN A 22 -23.12 17.66 5.76
C GLN A 22 -22.33 16.38 6.05
N GLY A 23 -22.08 15.62 5.00
CA GLY A 23 -21.07 14.59 5.04
C GLY A 23 -19.73 15.25 5.34
N THR A 24 -19.30 15.22 6.59
CA THR A 24 -17.91 15.48 6.95
C THR A 24 -17.11 14.43 6.23
N ALA A 25 -16.42 14.81 5.15
CA ALA A 25 -15.37 14.01 4.56
C ALA A 25 -14.32 13.84 5.66
N SER A 26 -14.37 12.73 6.40
CA SER A 26 -13.30 12.31 7.29
C SER A 26 -12.09 12.16 6.38
N ALA A 27 -11.09 13.03 6.54
CA ALA A 27 -9.79 12.84 5.92
C ALA A 27 -9.25 11.52 6.49
N GLN A 28 -9.40 10.42 5.73
CA GLN A 28 -8.85 9.13 6.11
C GLN A 28 -7.33 9.30 6.11
N THR A 29 -6.74 9.19 7.29
CA THR A 29 -5.29 9.14 7.41
C THR A 29 -4.82 7.88 6.68
N GLU A 30 -4.09 8.06 5.58
CA GLU A 30 -3.52 6.92 4.85
C GLU A 30 -2.65 6.09 5.78
N SER A 31 -2.83 4.77 5.73
CA SER A 31 -2.00 3.83 6.47
C SER A 31 -0.55 3.90 5.95
N PHE A 32 0.40 3.44 6.76
CA PHE A 32 1.80 3.32 6.35
C PHE A 32 1.93 2.52 5.04
N ASN A 33 1.27 1.38 4.97
CA ASN A 33 1.28 0.51 3.79
C ASN A 33 0.75 1.21 2.53
N GLN A 34 -0.35 1.94 2.64
CA GLN A 34 -0.91 2.69 1.52
C GLN A 34 0.04 3.78 1.02
N LYS A 35 0.72 4.47 1.95
CA LYS A 35 1.73 5.48 1.62
C LYS A 35 2.94 4.87 0.91
N THR A 36 3.47 3.73 1.38
CA THR A 36 4.60 3.04 0.75
C THR A 36 4.24 2.55 -0.65
N ALA A 37 3.07 1.91 -0.82
CA ALA A 37 2.55 1.47 -2.12
C ALA A 37 2.34 2.64 -3.10
N THR A 38 1.90 3.80 -2.62
CA THR A 38 1.73 4.98 -3.46
C THR A 38 3.08 5.60 -3.84
N TYR A 39 3.99 5.70 -2.88
CA TYR A 39 5.27 6.38 -3.08
C TYR A 39 6.21 5.62 -4.00
N VAL A 40 6.30 4.29 -3.92
CA VAL A 40 7.17 3.51 -4.78
C VAL A 40 6.85 3.70 -6.28
N LYS A 41 5.59 3.93 -6.62
CA LYS A 41 5.14 4.17 -8.01
C LYS A 41 5.76 5.42 -8.64
N THR A 42 6.18 6.38 -7.84
CA THR A 42 6.82 7.61 -8.35
C THR A 42 8.17 7.36 -8.99
N PHE A 43 8.81 6.22 -8.70
CA PHE A 43 10.10 5.82 -9.25
C PHE A 43 9.98 5.00 -10.54
N VAL A 44 8.80 4.44 -10.83
CA VAL A 44 8.57 3.59 -11.99
C VAL A 44 8.86 4.36 -13.29
N GLY A 45 9.77 3.80 -14.10
CA GLY A 45 10.21 4.37 -15.38
C GLY A 45 11.06 5.64 -15.26
N ASN A 46 11.33 6.13 -14.04
CA ASN A 46 12.05 7.39 -13.82
C ASN A 46 13.44 7.22 -13.19
N VAL A 47 13.69 6.07 -12.56
CA VAL A 47 14.95 5.81 -11.86
C VAL A 47 15.55 4.49 -12.35
N PRO A 48 16.85 4.45 -12.67
CA PRO A 48 17.50 3.24 -13.16
C PRO A 48 17.73 2.24 -12.03
N TYR A 49 17.88 0.97 -12.42
CA TYR A 49 18.51 -0.03 -11.57
C TYR A 49 20.03 0.22 -11.50
N VAL A 50 20.56 0.17 -10.30
CA VAL A 50 22.00 0.20 -10.06
C VAL A 50 22.32 -0.77 -8.92
N TYR A 51 23.17 -1.75 -9.18
CA TYR A 51 23.61 -2.69 -8.15
C TYR A 51 24.25 -1.94 -6.97
N GLY A 52 23.79 -2.20 -5.75
CA GLY A 52 24.21 -1.48 -4.55
C GLY A 52 23.59 -0.09 -4.40
N GLY A 53 22.76 0.36 -5.35
CA GLY A 53 22.10 1.66 -5.31
C GLY A 53 21.02 1.75 -4.24
N SER A 54 20.87 2.95 -3.65
CA SER A 54 19.94 3.19 -2.54
C SER A 54 19.36 4.61 -2.53
N SER A 55 19.44 5.34 -3.64
CA SER A 55 18.90 6.69 -3.73
C SER A 55 18.33 7.01 -5.13
N PRO A 56 17.36 7.93 -5.24
CA PRO A 56 16.83 8.34 -6.55
C PRO A 56 17.88 8.94 -7.49
N SER A 57 18.91 9.57 -6.94
CA SER A 57 19.97 10.23 -7.73
C SER A 57 21.01 9.26 -8.27
N SER A 58 21.25 8.15 -7.60
CA SER A 58 22.24 7.15 -7.98
C SER A 58 21.63 5.90 -8.61
N GLY A 59 20.32 5.70 -8.48
CA GLY A 59 19.62 4.47 -8.81
C GLY A 59 19.41 3.58 -7.60
N PHE A 60 18.67 2.49 -7.81
CA PHE A 60 18.34 1.52 -6.77
C PHE A 60 18.63 0.08 -7.23
N ASP A 61 19.05 -0.76 -6.29
CA ASP A 61 18.79 -2.20 -6.38
C ASP A 61 17.47 -2.53 -5.66
N CYS A 62 17.04 -3.79 -5.68
CA CYS A 62 15.74 -4.22 -5.16
C CYS A 62 15.56 -3.88 -3.66
N SER A 63 16.53 -4.23 -2.83
CA SER A 63 16.49 -3.98 -1.39
C SER A 63 16.77 -2.52 -1.02
N GLY A 64 17.57 -1.81 -1.80
CA GLY A 64 17.81 -0.38 -1.66
C GLY A 64 16.56 0.44 -1.93
N LEU A 65 15.74 0.04 -2.93
CA LEU A 65 14.43 0.65 -3.19
C LEU A 65 13.49 0.46 -1.99
N ALA A 66 13.35 -0.77 -1.49
CA ALA A 66 12.53 -1.06 -0.33
C ALA A 66 12.99 -0.26 0.89
N GLN A 67 14.31 -0.26 1.18
CA GLN A 67 14.90 0.49 2.29
C GLN A 67 14.60 2.00 2.19
N TYR A 68 14.74 2.58 1.00
CA TYR A 68 14.49 4.00 0.77
C TYR A 68 13.01 4.37 0.96
N VAL A 69 12.10 3.57 0.39
CA VAL A 69 10.64 3.81 0.49
C VAL A 69 10.17 3.72 1.94
N TYR A 70 10.59 2.71 2.67
CA TYR A 70 10.25 2.54 4.09
C TYR A 70 10.88 3.64 4.95
N GLY A 71 12.15 3.98 4.68
CA GLY A 71 12.87 5.06 5.36
C GLY A 71 12.23 6.43 5.19
N HIS A 72 11.62 6.71 4.03
CA HIS A 72 10.89 7.95 3.76
C HIS A 72 9.75 8.19 4.75
N TYR A 73 9.15 7.13 5.27
CA TYR A 73 8.08 7.19 6.28
C TYR A 73 8.55 6.83 7.69
N GLY A 74 9.86 6.93 7.94
CA GLY A 74 10.45 6.76 9.27
C GLY A 74 10.63 5.30 9.73
N LYS A 75 10.55 4.33 8.80
CA LYS A 75 10.81 2.92 9.08
C LYS A 75 12.18 2.52 8.55
N SER A 76 13.16 2.42 9.45
CA SER A 76 14.48 1.89 9.10
C SER A 76 14.40 0.38 8.97
N ILE A 77 14.83 -0.15 7.82
CA ILE A 77 14.93 -1.59 7.56
C ILE A 77 16.34 -1.93 7.07
N PRO A 78 16.79 -3.18 7.20
CA PRO A 78 18.13 -3.61 6.78
C PRO A 78 18.42 -3.34 5.31
N ARG A 79 19.71 -3.42 4.93
CA ARG A 79 20.17 -3.08 3.57
C ARG A 79 19.91 -4.17 2.55
N THR A 80 20.08 -5.44 2.91
CA THR A 80 19.98 -6.56 1.98
C THR A 80 18.60 -7.22 2.02
N ALA A 81 18.19 -7.87 0.92
CA ALA A 81 16.90 -8.55 0.85
C ALA A 81 16.79 -9.69 1.89
N GLN A 82 17.89 -10.42 2.12
CA GLN A 82 17.95 -11.48 3.11
C GLN A 82 17.72 -10.94 4.54
N GLU A 83 18.46 -9.89 4.93
CA GLU A 83 18.30 -9.28 6.26
C GLU A 83 16.92 -8.65 6.44
N GLN A 84 16.34 -8.07 5.38
CA GLN A 84 14.96 -7.57 5.41
C GLN A 84 13.97 -8.71 5.66
N PHE A 85 14.13 -9.84 4.99
CA PHE A 85 13.29 -11.02 5.23
C PHE A 85 13.37 -11.50 6.69
N GLU A 86 14.56 -11.52 7.28
CA GLU A 86 14.79 -11.93 8.68
C GLU A 86 14.17 -10.94 9.69
N ASP A 87 14.04 -9.67 9.33
CA ASP A 87 13.49 -8.61 10.18
C ASP A 87 11.96 -8.48 10.10
N PHE A 88 11.35 -8.97 9.04
CA PHE A 88 9.91 -8.86 8.81
C PHE A 88 9.15 -10.08 9.35
N ARG A 89 7.94 -9.81 9.85
CA ARG A 89 7.03 -10.90 10.20
C ARG A 89 6.40 -11.48 8.94
N SER A 90 6.63 -12.76 8.71
CA SER A 90 6.01 -13.50 7.60
C SER A 90 4.50 -13.61 7.75
N GLU A 91 3.78 -13.47 6.64
CA GLU A 91 2.34 -13.64 6.59
C GLU A 91 1.88 -14.31 5.29
N SER A 92 0.63 -14.73 5.27
CA SER A 92 0.02 -15.31 4.06
C SER A 92 -0.37 -14.20 3.08
N LYS A 93 -0.32 -14.51 1.76
CA LYS A 93 -0.76 -13.60 0.70
C LYS A 93 -2.16 -13.03 0.93
N SER A 94 -3.09 -13.84 1.50
CA SER A 94 -4.46 -13.41 1.77
C SER A 94 -4.59 -12.32 2.83
N LYS A 95 -3.54 -12.09 3.60
CA LYS A 95 -3.45 -11.04 4.63
C LYS A 95 -2.54 -9.90 4.22
N ALA A 96 -1.74 -10.08 3.18
CA ALA A 96 -0.81 -9.05 2.71
C ALA A 96 -1.56 -7.85 2.10
N TRP A 97 -1.07 -6.66 2.41
CA TRP A 97 -1.61 -5.40 1.94
C TRP A 97 -0.65 -4.71 0.98
N GLY A 98 -1.17 -3.91 0.07
CA GLY A 98 -0.31 -3.06 -0.76
C GLY A 98 0.62 -2.23 0.12
N GLY A 99 1.92 -2.30 -0.16
CA GLY A 99 2.98 -1.70 0.65
C GLY A 99 3.76 -2.68 1.52
N ASP A 100 3.28 -3.90 1.72
CA ASP A 100 4.08 -4.99 2.31
C ASP A 100 5.20 -5.43 1.35
N LEU A 101 6.15 -6.21 1.83
CA LEU A 101 7.23 -6.75 1.02
C LEU A 101 6.92 -8.17 0.53
N VAL A 102 7.40 -8.48 -0.66
CA VAL A 102 7.42 -9.83 -1.22
C VAL A 102 8.88 -10.25 -1.38
N PHE A 103 9.26 -11.33 -0.73
CA PHE A 103 10.59 -11.89 -0.74
C PHE A 103 10.63 -13.12 -1.64
N PHE A 104 11.54 -13.16 -2.59
CA PHE A 104 11.71 -14.26 -3.54
C PHE A 104 12.85 -15.16 -3.09
N HIS A 105 12.55 -16.44 -2.92
CA HIS A 105 13.48 -17.46 -2.46
C HIS A 105 14.07 -18.23 -3.63
N GLU A 106 15.28 -18.78 -3.44
CA GLU A 106 15.95 -19.61 -4.47
C GLU A 106 15.20 -20.92 -4.78
N ASN A 107 14.42 -21.42 -3.83
CA ASN A 107 13.63 -22.63 -3.97
C ASN A 107 12.46 -22.64 -2.96
N SER A 108 11.64 -23.68 -3.00
CA SER A 108 10.44 -23.82 -2.17
C SER A 108 10.69 -24.04 -0.66
N ASN A 109 11.94 -24.15 -0.23
CA ASN A 109 12.27 -24.10 1.19
C ASN A 109 12.19 -22.65 1.69
N PRO A 110 11.29 -22.30 2.63
CA PRO A 110 11.18 -20.94 3.14
C PRO A 110 12.43 -20.42 3.87
N ASP A 111 13.32 -21.32 4.26
CA ASP A 111 14.62 -20.97 4.86
C ASP A 111 15.75 -20.82 3.82
N SER A 112 15.43 -20.98 2.53
CA SER A 112 16.42 -20.78 1.47
C SER A 112 16.73 -19.28 1.27
N LEU A 113 17.87 -19.00 0.63
CA LEU A 113 18.33 -17.64 0.41
C LEU A 113 17.28 -16.80 -0.34
N VAL A 114 17.06 -15.59 0.16
CA VAL A 114 16.25 -14.55 -0.52
C VAL A 114 17.15 -13.79 -1.49
N TYR A 115 16.88 -13.93 -2.77
CA TYR A 115 17.67 -13.27 -3.82
C TYR A 115 17.06 -11.96 -4.32
N HIS A 116 15.77 -11.71 -4.06
CA HIS A 116 15.07 -10.50 -4.52
C HIS A 116 13.96 -10.09 -3.55
N VAL A 117 13.67 -8.79 -3.53
CA VAL A 117 12.55 -8.21 -2.77
C VAL A 117 11.82 -7.19 -3.62
N ALA A 118 10.49 -7.14 -3.45
CA ALA A 118 9.62 -6.20 -4.12
C ALA A 118 8.60 -5.60 -3.15
N ILE A 119 8.01 -4.47 -3.50
CA ILE A 119 6.88 -3.88 -2.78
C ILE A 119 5.59 -4.40 -3.40
N TYR A 120 4.74 -4.99 -2.57
CA TYR A 120 3.45 -5.56 -2.98
C TYR A 120 2.44 -4.47 -3.29
N GLU A 121 1.66 -4.68 -4.35
CA GLU A 121 0.65 -3.74 -4.82
C GLU A 121 -0.78 -4.32 -4.86
N GLY A 122 -0.91 -5.56 -4.36
CA GLY A 122 -2.18 -6.27 -4.38
C GLY A 122 -2.35 -7.24 -5.55
N GLY A 123 -3.18 -8.27 -5.38
CA GLY A 123 -3.38 -9.32 -6.38
C GLY A 123 -2.10 -10.12 -6.64
N ASP A 124 -1.57 -10.02 -7.84
CA ASP A 124 -0.25 -10.57 -8.22
C ASP A 124 0.75 -9.47 -8.60
N HIS A 125 0.43 -8.20 -8.30
CA HIS A 125 1.24 -7.06 -8.74
C HIS A 125 2.26 -6.63 -7.69
N ILE A 126 3.44 -6.29 -8.17
CA ILE A 126 4.55 -5.78 -7.39
C ILE A 126 5.25 -4.63 -8.13
N VAL A 127 5.98 -3.81 -7.38
CA VAL A 127 6.96 -2.87 -7.92
C VAL A 127 8.32 -3.18 -7.33
N SER A 128 9.33 -3.31 -8.19
CA SER A 128 10.72 -3.51 -7.77
C SER A 128 11.74 -2.89 -8.72
N ALA A 129 12.98 -2.79 -8.28
CA ALA A 129 14.12 -2.55 -9.15
C ALA A 129 14.50 -3.88 -9.80
N ILE A 130 14.32 -3.96 -11.13
CA ILE A 130 14.33 -5.23 -11.88
C ILE A 130 15.74 -5.62 -12.30
N ASP A 131 16.27 -4.86 -13.24
CA ASP A 131 17.61 -5.01 -13.81
C ASP A 131 18.05 -3.70 -14.49
N GLU A 132 19.27 -3.67 -15.00
CA GLU A 132 19.83 -2.47 -15.64
C GLU A 132 19.10 -2.04 -16.93
N ALA A 133 18.42 -2.97 -17.60
CA ALA A 133 17.70 -2.68 -18.83
C ALA A 133 16.29 -2.09 -18.56
N GLN A 134 15.66 -2.53 -17.49
CA GLN A 134 14.26 -2.19 -17.17
C GLN A 134 14.13 -1.12 -16.07
N GLY A 135 15.12 -1.01 -15.19
CA GLY A 135 15.08 -0.08 -14.06
C GLY A 135 14.03 -0.48 -13.02
N ILE A 136 13.30 0.52 -12.51
CA ILE A 136 12.21 0.29 -11.57
C ILE A 136 10.90 0.18 -12.36
N GLY A 137 10.16 -0.91 -12.13
CA GLY A 137 8.97 -1.20 -12.91
C GLY A 137 7.91 -2.03 -12.20
N TRP A 138 6.77 -2.12 -12.85
CA TRP A 138 5.69 -3.02 -12.53
C TRP A 138 5.99 -4.42 -13.00
N GLN A 139 5.67 -5.40 -12.15
CA GLN A 139 5.79 -6.82 -12.47
C GLN A 139 4.61 -7.59 -11.88
N THR A 140 4.45 -8.82 -12.35
CA THR A 140 3.66 -9.83 -11.63
C THR A 140 4.61 -10.72 -10.83
N ILE A 141 4.13 -11.29 -9.75
CA ILE A 141 4.86 -12.29 -8.98
C ILE A 141 5.14 -13.47 -9.91
N TRP A 142 6.41 -13.70 -10.25
CA TRP A 142 6.84 -14.65 -11.28
C TRP A 142 7.23 -16.03 -10.74
N SER A 143 7.33 -16.17 -9.43
CA SER A 143 7.72 -17.42 -8.77
C SER A 143 6.66 -17.80 -7.73
N PRO A 144 6.38 -19.09 -7.52
CA PRO A 144 5.61 -19.56 -6.39
C PRO A 144 6.41 -19.52 -5.07
N ASP A 145 7.73 -19.46 -5.15
CA ASP A 145 8.65 -19.51 -4.00
C ASP A 145 8.83 -18.12 -3.40
N VAL A 146 7.74 -17.60 -2.81
CA VAL A 146 7.71 -16.26 -2.21
C VAL A 146 7.14 -16.29 -0.80
N THR A 147 7.62 -15.34 0.02
CA THR A 147 7.08 -15.02 1.35
C THR A 147 6.65 -13.57 1.37
N PHE A 148 5.51 -13.29 1.98
CA PHE A 148 5.06 -11.93 2.24
C PHE A 148 5.51 -11.51 3.63
N GLY A 149 5.95 -10.27 3.78
CA GLY A 149 6.41 -9.73 5.05
C GLY A 149 5.82 -8.38 5.38
N THR A 150 5.36 -8.25 6.63
CA THR A 150 4.79 -7.02 7.17
C THR A 150 5.49 -6.57 8.44
N ILE A 151 5.51 -5.26 8.69
CA ILE A 151 5.95 -4.65 9.96
C ILE A 151 4.84 -3.87 10.67
N THR A 152 3.65 -3.76 10.08
CA THR A 152 2.66 -2.74 10.49
C THR A 152 1.30 -3.27 10.90
N HIS A 153 0.99 -4.55 10.71
CA HIS A 153 -0.31 -5.11 11.10
C HIS A 153 -0.29 -6.49 11.70
#